data_9c923834c7336eb0c7fd391220013317
#
_entry.id   9c923834c7336eb0c7fd391220013317
#
_cell.length_a   1.000
_cell.length_b   1.000
_cell.length_c   1.000
_cell.angle_alpha   90.00
_cell.angle_beta   90.00
_cell.angle_gamma   90.00
#
_symmetry.space_group_name_H-M   'P 1'
#
loop_
_entity.id
_entity.type
_entity.pdbx_description
1 polymer ?
#
loop_
_entity_poly.entity_id
_entity_poly.type
_entity_poly.pdbx_seq_one_letter_code
_entity_poly.pdbx_strand_id
1 'polypeptide(L)'
;MSWKQDVLELVQTSPANVTLLLADADSGKELLSFNRDRRFVSASTIKTAILLCALEAVQKGELDLDAPVFVPQEEILSDSAVFERGEQEMPLRDLLRWMIIVSDNTATNALIRLLTMERINDFCARMGWKDSKVERLMLDF
;
A
#
# COMPACT_ATOMS: atom_id res chain seq x y z
N MET A 1 36.85 4.53 -2.06
CA MET A 1 35.64 4.43 -2.91
C MET A 1 34.60 5.37 -2.33
N SER A 2 33.69 5.90 -3.14
CA SER A 2 32.61 6.76 -2.59
C SER A 2 31.48 5.87 -2.11
N TRP A 3 30.76 6.29 -1.08
CA TRP A 3 29.61 5.55 -0.53
C TRP A 3 28.60 5.13 -1.62
N LYS A 4 28.46 5.91 -2.70
CA LYS A 4 27.59 5.56 -3.82
C LYS A 4 28.06 4.33 -4.58
N GLN A 5 29.38 4.19 -4.76
CA GLN A 5 29.97 3.01 -5.40
C GLN A 5 29.79 1.77 -4.55
N ASP A 6 29.99 1.92 -3.22
CA ASP A 6 29.81 0.81 -2.27
C ASP A 6 28.34 0.32 -2.25
N VAL A 7 27.37 1.25 -2.28
CA VAL A 7 25.94 0.90 -2.37
C VAL A 7 25.61 0.22 -3.72
N LEU A 8 26.12 0.74 -4.84
CA LEU A 8 25.87 0.14 -6.16
C LEU A 8 26.46 -1.26 -6.25
N GLU A 9 27.66 -1.49 -5.75
CA GLU A 9 28.28 -2.82 -5.70
C GLU A 9 27.43 -3.78 -4.88
N LEU A 10 26.94 -3.35 -3.70
CA LEU A 10 26.09 -4.16 -2.85
C LEU A 10 24.79 -4.58 -3.55
N VAL A 11 24.09 -3.65 -4.23
CA VAL A 11 22.83 -3.98 -4.91
C VAL A 11 23.03 -4.79 -6.19
N GLN A 12 24.16 -4.60 -6.90
CA GLN A 12 24.51 -5.35 -8.10
C GLN A 12 24.90 -6.80 -7.81
N THR A 13 25.54 -7.03 -6.68
CA THR A 13 25.98 -8.37 -6.25
C THR A 13 24.93 -9.13 -5.45
N SER A 14 23.82 -8.47 -5.08
CA SER A 14 22.72 -9.09 -4.35
C SER A 14 22.05 -10.20 -5.17
N PRO A 15 21.79 -11.38 -4.58
CA PRO A 15 21.00 -12.43 -5.23
C PRO A 15 19.50 -12.07 -5.35
N ALA A 16 19.05 -11.04 -4.65
CA ALA A 16 17.67 -10.58 -4.68
C ALA A 16 17.40 -9.63 -5.86
N ASN A 17 16.13 -9.51 -6.24
CA ASN A 17 15.68 -8.45 -7.14
C ASN A 17 15.66 -7.12 -6.41
N VAL A 18 16.63 -6.27 -6.66
CA VAL A 18 16.75 -4.96 -6.00
C VAL A 18 16.38 -3.86 -6.96
N THR A 19 15.60 -2.90 -6.48
CA THR A 19 15.41 -1.58 -7.08
C THR A 19 15.79 -0.52 -6.06
N LEU A 20 16.43 0.54 -6.51
CA LEU A 20 16.87 1.61 -5.63
C LEU A 20 16.62 2.96 -6.30
N LEU A 21 16.05 3.88 -5.55
CA LEU A 21 16.01 5.30 -5.87
C LEU A 21 16.28 6.09 -4.58
N LEU A 22 17.31 6.90 -4.63
CA LEU A 22 17.60 7.91 -3.61
C LEU A 22 17.51 9.27 -4.26
N ALA A 23 16.67 10.13 -3.72
CA ALA A 23 16.50 11.51 -4.20
C ALA A 23 16.58 12.49 -3.02
N ASP A 24 16.99 13.69 -3.30
CA ASP A 24 16.89 14.80 -2.39
C ASP A 24 15.42 15.18 -2.20
N ALA A 25 14.96 15.28 -0.96
CA ALA A 25 13.54 15.45 -0.65
C ALA A 25 12.99 16.83 -1.04
N ASP A 26 13.84 17.86 -1.00
CA ASP A 26 13.42 19.24 -1.27
C ASP A 26 13.42 19.54 -2.77
N SER A 27 14.47 19.11 -3.48
CA SER A 27 14.66 19.41 -4.90
C SER A 27 14.14 18.33 -5.84
N GLY A 28 13.85 17.12 -5.33
CA GLY A 28 13.56 15.95 -6.15
C GLY A 28 14.74 15.42 -6.96
N LYS A 29 15.94 16.00 -6.79
CA LYS A 29 17.13 15.61 -7.56
C LYS A 29 17.54 14.19 -7.23
N GLU A 30 17.62 13.36 -8.25
CA GLU A 30 18.14 12.00 -8.11
C GLU A 30 19.63 12.01 -7.72
N LEU A 31 19.94 11.33 -6.63
CA LEU A 31 21.29 11.19 -6.08
C LEU A 31 21.93 9.85 -6.44
N LEU A 32 21.11 8.80 -6.51
CA LEU A 32 21.52 7.45 -6.83
C LEU A 32 20.29 6.65 -7.28
N SER A 33 20.42 5.83 -8.32
CA SER A 33 19.40 4.86 -8.71
C SER A 33 19.98 3.58 -9.29
N PHE A 34 19.21 2.50 -9.14
CA PHE A 34 19.49 1.20 -9.73
C PHE A 34 18.17 0.51 -10.06
N ASN A 35 17.99 0.10 -11.31
CA ASN A 35 16.77 -0.58 -11.78
C ASN A 35 15.44 0.13 -11.37
N ARG A 36 15.42 1.44 -11.27
CA ARG A 36 14.31 2.23 -10.70
C ARG A 36 12.96 1.97 -11.37
N ASP A 37 12.96 1.67 -12.66
CA ASP A 37 11.76 1.46 -13.46
C ASP A 37 11.37 -0.01 -13.58
N ARG A 38 12.09 -0.91 -12.87
CA ARG A 38 11.76 -2.33 -12.86
C ARG A 38 10.50 -2.59 -12.06
N ARG A 39 9.55 -3.29 -12.67
CA ARG A 39 8.34 -3.75 -11.98
C ARG A 39 8.66 -4.91 -11.04
N PHE A 40 8.02 -4.90 -9.88
CA PHE A 40 8.08 -5.95 -8.86
C PHE A 40 6.74 -6.09 -8.14
N VAL A 41 6.56 -7.21 -7.46
CA VAL A 41 5.39 -7.41 -6.61
C VAL A 41 5.50 -6.47 -5.42
N SER A 42 4.55 -5.56 -5.28
CA SER A 42 4.56 -4.52 -4.25
C SER A 42 4.43 -5.07 -2.83
N ALA A 43 3.92 -6.29 -2.68
CA ALA A 43 3.53 -6.84 -1.38
C ALA A 43 2.71 -5.77 -0.60
N SER A 44 2.96 -5.63 0.70
CA SER A 44 2.22 -4.67 1.54
C SER A 44 2.52 -3.19 1.27
N THR A 45 3.50 -2.85 0.42
CA THR A 45 3.74 -1.44 0.09
C THR A 45 2.58 -0.81 -0.69
N ILE A 46 1.75 -1.61 -1.38
CA ILE A 46 0.53 -1.12 -2.06
C ILE A 46 -0.48 -0.50 -1.08
N LYS A 47 -0.45 -0.87 0.20
CA LYS A 47 -1.32 -0.34 1.24
C LYS A 47 -1.16 1.19 1.42
N THR A 48 0.00 1.72 1.08
CA THR A 48 0.22 3.18 1.03
C THR A 48 -0.68 3.85 0.00
N ALA A 49 -0.83 3.26 -1.18
CA ALA A 49 -1.73 3.78 -2.22
C ALA A 49 -3.20 3.73 -1.78
N ILE A 50 -3.60 2.63 -1.13
CA ILE A 50 -4.96 2.46 -0.59
C ILE A 50 -5.25 3.51 0.49
N LEU A 51 -4.31 3.71 1.42
CA LEU A 51 -4.42 4.74 2.46
C LEU A 51 -4.61 6.13 1.87
N LEU A 52 -3.74 6.53 0.94
CA LEU A 52 -3.78 7.86 0.34
C LEU A 52 -5.06 8.08 -0.48
N CYS A 53 -5.53 7.05 -1.20
CA CYS A 53 -6.81 7.10 -1.91
C CYS A 53 -7.99 7.29 -0.95
N ALA A 54 -8.00 6.59 0.19
CA ALA A 54 -9.03 6.77 1.22
C ALA A 54 -9.00 8.17 1.83
N LEU A 55 -7.81 8.68 2.16
CA LEU A 55 -7.66 10.03 2.71
C LEU A 55 -8.06 11.12 1.71
N GLU A 56 -7.80 10.92 0.41
CA GLU A 56 -8.31 11.82 -0.63
C GLU A 56 -9.85 11.84 -0.66
N ALA A 57 -10.49 10.66 -0.52
CA ALA A 57 -11.94 10.56 -0.46
C ALA A 57 -12.53 11.26 0.78
N VAL A 58 -11.86 11.13 1.93
CA VAL A 58 -12.23 11.84 3.15
C VAL A 58 -12.07 13.35 2.97
N GLN A 59 -10.99 13.81 2.39
CA GLN A 59 -10.75 15.23 2.12
C GLN A 59 -11.82 15.84 1.20
N LYS A 60 -12.34 15.05 0.26
CA LYS A 60 -13.43 15.44 -0.65
C LYS A 60 -14.83 15.36 0.01
N GLY A 61 -14.92 14.86 1.23
CA GLY A 61 -16.22 14.67 1.93
C GLY A 61 -17.04 13.49 1.41
N GLU A 62 -16.41 12.58 0.65
CA GLU A 62 -17.06 11.37 0.09
C GLU A 62 -17.07 10.22 1.10
N LEU A 63 -16.10 10.20 2.03
CA LEU A 63 -16.00 9.27 3.14
C LEU A 63 -15.83 10.03 4.45
N ASP A 64 -16.29 9.41 5.55
CA ASP A 64 -16.09 9.90 6.91
C ASP A 64 -15.22 8.91 7.69
N LEU A 65 -14.19 9.41 8.37
CA LEU A 65 -13.29 8.60 9.20
C LEU A 65 -14.00 7.93 10.37
N ASP A 66 -15.10 8.51 10.83
CA ASP A 66 -15.91 7.98 11.91
C ASP A 66 -17.04 7.05 11.46
N ALA A 67 -17.28 6.97 10.14
CA ALA A 67 -18.29 6.08 9.59
C ALA A 67 -17.97 4.61 9.92
N PRO A 68 -18.95 3.84 10.41
CA PRO A 68 -18.76 2.43 10.70
C PRO A 68 -18.61 1.64 9.39
N VAL A 69 -17.64 0.71 9.39
CA VAL A 69 -17.44 -0.26 8.32
C VAL A 69 -17.57 -1.66 8.92
N PHE A 70 -18.51 -2.42 8.41
CA PHE A 70 -18.73 -3.80 8.84
C PHE A 70 -17.87 -4.76 8.01
N VAL A 71 -17.20 -5.69 8.69
CA VAL A 71 -16.41 -6.77 8.10
C VAL A 71 -17.05 -8.10 8.48
N PRO A 72 -17.72 -8.77 7.55
CA PRO A 72 -18.42 -10.02 7.82
C PRO A 72 -17.45 -11.20 8.00
N GLN A 73 -17.92 -12.26 8.68
CA GLN A 73 -17.11 -13.43 9.03
C GLN A 73 -16.44 -14.10 7.83
N GLU A 74 -17.15 -14.20 6.70
CA GLU A 74 -16.66 -14.83 5.47
C GLU A 74 -15.52 -14.08 4.78
N GLU A 75 -15.30 -12.82 5.16
CA GLU A 75 -14.24 -11.98 4.61
C GLU A 75 -12.98 -11.95 5.47
N ILE A 76 -13.04 -12.58 6.65
CA ILE A 76 -11.92 -12.60 7.60
C ILE A 76 -10.90 -13.63 7.16
N LEU A 77 -9.69 -13.16 6.92
CA LEU A 77 -8.55 -14.00 6.57
C LEU A 77 -7.92 -14.60 7.83
N SER A 78 -7.39 -15.81 7.71
CA SER A 78 -6.84 -16.58 8.83
C SER A 78 -5.58 -15.97 9.47
N ASP A 79 -4.93 -15.02 8.79
CA ASP A 79 -3.75 -14.32 9.26
C ASP A 79 -4.07 -12.99 9.98
N SER A 80 -5.36 -12.66 10.13
CA SER A 80 -5.78 -11.42 10.76
C SER A 80 -5.81 -11.53 12.28
N ALA A 81 -4.89 -10.85 12.94
CA ALA A 81 -4.90 -10.71 14.40
C ALA A 81 -5.97 -9.73 14.92
N VAL A 82 -6.38 -8.79 14.09
CA VAL A 82 -7.38 -7.76 14.46
C VAL A 82 -8.79 -8.36 14.57
N PHE A 83 -9.08 -9.35 13.71
CA PHE A 83 -10.39 -9.98 13.60
C PHE A 83 -10.46 -11.38 14.25
N GLU A 84 -9.58 -11.70 15.20
CA GLU A 84 -9.59 -12.99 15.92
C GLU A 84 -10.93 -13.31 16.60
N ARG A 85 -11.71 -12.29 16.95
CA ARG A 85 -13.04 -12.43 17.59
C ARG A 85 -14.20 -12.59 16.61
N GLY A 86 -13.90 -12.67 15.31
CA GLY A 86 -14.88 -12.79 14.25
C GLY A 86 -15.33 -11.46 13.68
N GLU A 87 -16.51 -11.44 13.05
CA GLU A 87 -17.10 -10.26 12.43
C GLU A 87 -17.15 -9.06 13.37
N GLN A 88 -16.84 -7.90 12.84
CA GLN A 88 -16.78 -6.67 13.60
C GLN A 88 -17.22 -5.48 12.76
N GLU A 89 -17.76 -4.48 13.44
CA GLU A 89 -17.95 -3.15 12.91
C GLU A 89 -16.98 -2.20 13.60
N MET A 90 -16.25 -1.42 12.83
CA MET A 90 -15.33 -0.41 13.38
C MET A 90 -15.29 0.84 12.51
N PRO A 91 -14.89 2.00 13.06
CA PRO A 91 -14.73 3.22 12.28
C PRO A 91 -13.70 3.04 11.16
N LEU A 92 -13.93 3.71 10.03
CA LEU A 92 -13.00 3.70 8.88
C LEU A 92 -11.56 4.02 9.29
N ARG A 93 -11.37 4.98 10.21
CA ARG A 93 -10.04 5.33 10.74
C ARG A 93 -9.28 4.14 11.34
N ASP A 94 -9.99 3.24 12.01
CA ASP A 94 -9.39 2.09 12.67
C ASP A 94 -9.00 1.01 11.66
N LEU A 95 -9.81 0.78 10.61
CA LEU A 95 -9.42 -0.08 9.50
C LEU A 95 -8.16 0.44 8.80
N LEU A 96 -8.09 1.73 8.49
CA LEU A 96 -6.91 2.37 7.89
C LEU A 96 -5.69 2.20 8.79
N ARG A 97 -5.87 2.38 10.09
CA ARG A 97 -4.81 2.23 11.08
C ARG A 97 -4.29 0.79 11.15
N TRP A 98 -5.17 -0.20 11.24
CA TRP A 98 -4.78 -1.61 11.31
C TRP A 98 -4.11 -2.08 10.01
N MET A 99 -4.62 -1.65 8.85
CA MET A 99 -3.96 -1.92 7.58
C MET A 99 -2.49 -1.47 7.56
N ILE A 100 -2.17 -0.31 8.15
CA ILE A 100 -0.81 0.27 8.10
C ILE A 100 0.06 -0.22 9.26
N ILE A 101 -0.43 -0.24 10.51
CA ILE A 101 0.41 -0.50 11.69
C ILE A 101 0.80 -1.97 11.79
N VAL A 102 -0.15 -2.88 11.58
CA VAL A 102 0.09 -4.33 11.67
C VAL A 102 -0.02 -5.02 10.32
N SER A 103 -0.21 -4.25 9.26
CA SER A 103 -0.32 -4.79 7.89
C SER A 103 -1.48 -5.79 7.72
N ASP A 104 -2.58 -5.62 8.45
CA ASP A 104 -3.72 -6.55 8.44
C ASP A 104 -4.35 -6.67 7.05
N ASN A 105 -4.46 -7.90 6.55
CA ASN A 105 -4.94 -8.18 5.21
C ASN A 105 -6.47 -8.19 5.12
N THR A 106 -7.18 -8.53 6.19
CA THR A 106 -8.64 -8.43 6.26
C THR A 106 -9.08 -6.96 6.19
N ALA A 107 -8.48 -6.10 7.03
CA ALA A 107 -8.71 -4.66 6.95
C ALA A 107 -8.40 -4.09 5.57
N THR A 108 -7.30 -4.55 4.94
CA THR A 108 -6.93 -4.14 3.58
C THR A 108 -8.00 -4.52 2.56
N ASN A 109 -8.51 -5.74 2.61
CA ASN A 109 -9.53 -6.23 1.69
C ASN A 109 -10.86 -5.48 1.87
N ALA A 110 -11.26 -5.20 3.11
CA ALA A 110 -12.43 -4.36 3.40
C ALA A 110 -12.29 -2.97 2.78
N LEU A 111 -11.11 -2.35 2.89
CA LEU A 111 -10.82 -1.04 2.29
C LEU A 111 -10.79 -1.10 0.75
N ILE A 112 -10.25 -2.17 0.15
CA ILE A 112 -10.29 -2.35 -1.32
C ILE A 112 -11.73 -2.49 -1.81
N ARG A 113 -12.61 -3.19 -1.09
CA ARG A 113 -14.03 -3.29 -1.44
C ARG A 113 -14.75 -1.96 -1.29
N LEU A 114 -14.50 -1.23 -0.21
CA LEU A 114 -15.10 0.09 0.04
C LEU A 114 -14.72 1.11 -1.04
N LEU A 115 -13.44 1.17 -1.41
CA LEU A 115 -12.91 2.12 -2.39
C LEU A 115 -13.10 1.69 -3.83
N THR A 116 -13.14 0.39 -4.09
CA THR A 116 -12.99 -0.33 -5.36
C THR A 116 -11.56 -0.30 -5.92
N MET A 117 -11.17 -1.40 -6.60
CA MET A 117 -9.85 -1.49 -7.26
C MET A 117 -9.70 -0.43 -8.35
N GLU A 118 -10.77 -0.16 -9.10
CA GLU A 118 -10.79 0.84 -10.16
C GLU A 118 -10.40 2.22 -9.61
N ARG A 119 -11.07 2.66 -8.56
CA ARG A 119 -10.78 3.96 -7.92
C ARG A 119 -9.35 4.06 -7.41
N ILE A 120 -8.84 3.00 -6.78
CA ILE A 120 -7.46 2.97 -6.27
C ILE A 120 -6.47 3.07 -7.44
N ASN A 121 -6.71 2.35 -8.53
CA ASN A 121 -5.87 2.36 -9.72
C ASN A 121 -5.91 3.70 -10.44
N ASP A 122 -7.07 4.33 -10.53
CA ASP A 122 -7.22 5.69 -11.07
C ASP A 122 -6.47 6.72 -10.20
N PHE A 123 -6.53 6.56 -8.86
CA PHE A 123 -5.74 7.38 -7.95
C PHE A 123 -4.25 7.23 -8.24
N CYS A 124 -3.72 6.00 -8.34
CA CYS A 124 -2.33 5.74 -8.69
C CYS A 124 -1.93 6.41 -10.00
N ALA A 125 -2.76 6.29 -11.04
CA ALA A 125 -2.52 6.89 -12.35
C ALA A 125 -2.43 8.43 -12.26
N ARG A 126 -3.35 9.08 -11.53
CA ARG A 126 -3.34 10.55 -11.32
C ARG A 126 -2.12 11.02 -10.53
N MET A 127 -1.63 10.20 -9.58
CA MET A 127 -0.40 10.49 -8.84
C MET A 127 0.88 10.23 -9.64
N GLY A 128 0.77 9.82 -10.91
CA GLY A 128 1.92 9.49 -11.76
C GLY A 128 2.51 8.10 -11.51
N TRP A 129 1.89 7.27 -10.69
CA TRP A 129 2.31 5.90 -10.38
C TRP A 129 1.74 4.92 -11.42
N LYS A 130 2.13 5.10 -12.67
CA LYS A 130 1.52 4.46 -13.85
C LYS A 130 1.56 2.92 -13.83
N ASP A 131 2.56 2.37 -13.15
CA ASP A 131 2.79 0.92 -13.09
C ASP A 131 2.36 0.29 -11.75
N SER A 132 1.83 1.10 -10.83
CA SER A 132 1.31 0.61 -9.55
C SER A 132 -0.18 0.30 -9.66
N LYS A 133 -0.55 -0.95 -9.37
CA LYS A 133 -1.94 -1.43 -9.49
C LYS A 133 -2.32 -2.37 -8.35
N VAL A 134 -3.59 -2.30 -7.95
CA VAL A 134 -4.28 -3.36 -7.22
C VAL A 134 -5.00 -4.23 -8.26
N GLU A 135 -4.59 -5.48 -8.40
CA GLU A 135 -5.15 -6.42 -9.40
C GLU A 135 -6.04 -7.48 -8.76
N ARG A 136 -5.92 -7.68 -7.45
CA ARG A 136 -6.67 -8.67 -6.68
C ARG A 136 -6.72 -8.30 -5.20
N LEU A 137 -7.54 -8.98 -4.43
CA LEU A 137 -7.54 -8.91 -2.97
C LEU A 137 -6.25 -9.51 -2.40
N MET A 138 -5.94 -9.19 -1.14
CA MET A 138 -4.83 -9.79 -0.43
C MET A 138 -5.09 -11.28 -0.22
N LEU A 139 -4.05 -12.11 -0.43
CA LEU A 139 -4.07 -13.57 -0.30
C LEU A 139 -5.05 -14.30 -1.24
N ASP A 140 -5.55 -13.63 -2.27
CA ASP A 140 -6.32 -14.24 -3.35
C ASP A 140 -5.34 -14.70 -4.43
N PHE A 141 -5.03 -16.01 -4.46
CA PHE A 141 -4.01 -16.65 -5.31
C PHE A 141 -4.62 -17.41 -6.48
#